data_2d749c21f09ce77448f6d0e7cec90db3
#
_entry.id   2d749c21f09ce77448f6d0e7cec90db3
#
_cell.length_a   1.000
_cell.length_b   1.000
_cell.length_c   1.000
_cell.angle_alpha   90.00
_cell.angle_beta   90.00
_cell.angle_gamma   90.00
#
_symmetry.space_group_name_H-M   'P 1'
#
loop_
_entity.id
_entity.type
_entity.pdbx_description
1 polymer ?
#
loop_
_entity_poly.entity_id
_entity_poly.type
_entity_poly.pdbx_seq_one_letter_code
_entity_poly.pdbx_strand_id
1 'polypeptide(L)'
;MRLIARFAKEQENYFKIITVYDKKIVEEEINKETPELISISEEYPSASWFERKISDDFGITILDSSNNDILVKHEHFPKEVFPMRKRFSKLSLVHNRVNKKAEDEEDIVTLGSTHSFSLESSQFKLVDDGFKIVNFRLMPFYKYRGIEKMVEGLDFQEAKSIIERISAPHTIAYQSAWLDIQLQASEKVLPDLIKKHHVFLLELERINNHLYDLSLLCKLIDFQEGFSFFIKFLECGRMAMKKLTGHRYGFNAITIDGSSSESTEAYEFLLKLEKELHIFEKWIEKRKDILSKMRRLGELSIEDIELYGLVGLMARSANLPLDRRKEDYFYKEHNFYLNLEENSDVFSRFNLRVNEIFTSLRVMRNLVKNNTIQFFLGRIKDGDYYSFVESSAGELMMYVSLKNGIINRFYVRDPSFLNAQILPLVIKNSKIENLGLTIKSIPLNISAIDL
;
A
#
# COMPACT_ATOMS: atom_id res chain seq x y z
N MET A 1 13.37 -9.83 -13.94
CA MET A 1 11.90 -9.69 -14.04
C MET A 1 11.36 -9.54 -12.63
N ARG A 2 10.54 -8.50 -12.35
CA ARG A 2 10.05 -8.20 -11.00
C ARG A 2 8.73 -8.95 -10.75
N LEU A 3 8.63 -9.65 -9.60
CA LEU A 3 7.38 -10.21 -9.12
C LEU A 3 6.49 -9.08 -8.57
N ILE A 4 5.25 -8.97 -9.05
CA ILE A 4 4.27 -7.99 -8.57
C ILE A 4 3.33 -8.62 -7.57
N ALA A 5 2.77 -9.79 -7.89
CA ALA A 5 1.83 -10.50 -7.04
C ALA A 5 1.75 -11.99 -7.41
N ARG A 6 1.39 -12.83 -6.44
CA ARG A 6 1.03 -14.23 -6.65
C ARG A 6 -0.19 -14.56 -5.78
N PHE A 7 -1.27 -15.07 -6.37
CA PHE A 7 -2.50 -15.35 -5.67
C PHE A 7 -3.31 -16.47 -6.32
N ALA A 8 -4.27 -17.01 -5.59
CA ALA A 8 -5.11 -18.10 -6.07
C ALA A 8 -6.54 -17.64 -6.35
N LYS A 9 -7.17 -18.32 -7.30
CA LYS A 9 -8.60 -18.21 -7.65
C LYS A 9 -9.18 -19.62 -7.70
N GLU A 10 -10.22 -19.87 -6.91
CA GLU A 10 -10.90 -21.16 -6.92
C GLU A 10 -11.84 -21.27 -8.13
N GLN A 11 -11.68 -22.33 -8.89
CA GLN A 11 -12.58 -22.76 -9.97
C GLN A 11 -13.38 -23.97 -9.52
N GLU A 12 -14.22 -24.51 -10.37
CA GLU A 12 -15.06 -25.66 -10.04
C GLU A 12 -14.23 -26.90 -9.66
N ASN A 13 -13.27 -27.28 -10.50
CA ASN A 13 -12.50 -28.52 -10.37
C ASN A 13 -11.02 -28.32 -10.00
N TYR A 14 -10.51 -27.10 -10.03
CA TYR A 14 -9.09 -26.78 -9.80
C TYR A 14 -8.92 -25.42 -9.11
N PHE A 15 -7.71 -25.15 -8.64
CA PHE A 15 -7.26 -23.80 -8.27
C PHE A 15 -6.42 -23.25 -9.42
N LYS A 16 -6.72 -22.03 -9.85
CA LYS A 16 -5.87 -21.27 -10.76
C LYS A 16 -4.95 -20.38 -9.91
N ILE A 17 -3.65 -20.60 -10.04
CA ILE A 17 -2.63 -19.73 -9.46
C ILE A 17 -2.25 -18.70 -10.52
N ILE A 18 -2.32 -17.43 -10.13
CA ILE A 18 -2.01 -16.30 -10.99
C ILE A 18 -0.75 -15.63 -10.45
N THR A 19 0.31 -15.64 -11.24
CA THR A 19 1.58 -14.97 -10.92
C THR A 19 1.78 -13.80 -11.87
N VAL A 20 1.76 -12.60 -11.32
CA VAL A 20 1.87 -11.34 -12.06
C VAL A 20 3.31 -10.83 -11.95
N TYR A 21 3.95 -10.70 -13.08
CA TYR A 21 5.25 -10.06 -13.22
C TYR A 21 5.11 -8.72 -13.95
N ASP A 22 6.15 -7.91 -13.93
CA ASP A 22 6.19 -6.61 -14.62
C ASP A 22 5.98 -6.71 -16.15
N LYS A 23 6.33 -7.87 -16.76
CA LYS A 23 6.28 -8.07 -18.23
C LYS A 23 5.32 -9.16 -18.69
N LYS A 24 4.79 -9.99 -17.80
CA LYS A 24 3.90 -11.10 -18.15
C LYS A 24 3.05 -11.55 -16.97
N ILE A 25 1.95 -12.18 -17.27
CA ILE A 25 1.12 -12.91 -16.32
C ILE A 25 1.25 -14.40 -16.66
N VAL A 26 1.47 -15.21 -15.63
CA VAL A 26 1.56 -16.67 -15.73
C VAL A 26 0.42 -17.28 -14.94
N GLU A 27 -0.31 -18.20 -15.54
CA GLU A 27 -1.40 -18.94 -14.91
C GLU A 27 -1.04 -20.41 -14.87
N GLU A 28 -1.26 -21.06 -13.73
CA GLU A 28 -1.07 -22.49 -13.56
C GLU A 28 -2.29 -23.10 -12.85
N GLU A 29 -2.65 -24.33 -13.20
CA GLU A 29 -3.80 -25.03 -12.64
C GLU A 29 -3.34 -26.11 -11.66
N ILE A 30 -3.97 -26.17 -10.50
CA ILE A 30 -3.64 -27.11 -9.44
C ILE A 30 -4.88 -27.92 -9.09
N ASN A 31 -4.72 -29.24 -8.98
CA ASN A 31 -5.81 -30.15 -8.61
C ASN A 31 -6.32 -29.82 -7.19
N LYS A 32 -7.63 -29.84 -6.98
CA LYS A 32 -8.25 -29.61 -5.67
C LYS A 32 -8.14 -30.79 -4.71
N GLU A 33 -7.95 -32.00 -5.21
CA GLU A 33 -7.84 -33.20 -4.35
C GLU A 33 -6.49 -33.26 -3.65
N THR A 34 -5.42 -32.91 -4.36
CA THR A 34 -4.06 -32.80 -3.83
C THR A 34 -3.49 -31.44 -4.19
N PRO A 35 -3.88 -30.38 -3.48
CA PRO A 35 -3.51 -29.02 -3.85
C PRO A 35 -2.07 -28.72 -3.42
N GLU A 36 -1.13 -28.87 -4.34
CA GLU A 36 0.30 -28.65 -4.13
C GLU A 36 0.81 -27.58 -5.11
N LEU A 37 1.63 -26.67 -4.63
CA LEU A 37 2.23 -25.58 -5.38
C LEU A 37 3.73 -25.52 -5.11
N ILE A 38 4.54 -25.50 -6.17
CA ILE A 38 5.99 -25.33 -6.03
C ILE A 38 6.29 -23.86 -5.69
N SER A 39 7.11 -23.66 -4.66
CA SER A 39 7.57 -22.33 -4.25
C SER A 39 8.48 -21.70 -5.29
N ILE A 40 8.35 -20.39 -5.45
CA ILE A 40 9.29 -19.56 -6.21
C ILE A 40 10.07 -18.61 -5.29
N SER A 41 10.01 -18.82 -3.97
CA SER A 41 10.61 -17.91 -2.99
C SER A 41 12.15 -17.95 -2.95
N GLU A 42 12.77 -18.97 -3.52
CA GLU A 42 14.22 -19.01 -3.71
C GLU A 42 14.69 -17.95 -4.73
N GLU A 43 13.95 -17.81 -5.85
CA GLU A 43 14.23 -16.80 -6.89
C GLU A 43 13.67 -15.44 -6.53
N TYR A 44 12.48 -15.39 -5.90
CA TYR A 44 11.75 -14.17 -5.52
C TYR A 44 11.39 -14.23 -4.02
N PRO A 45 12.22 -13.74 -3.09
CA PRO A 45 11.94 -13.82 -1.66
C PRO A 45 10.61 -13.22 -1.24
N SER A 46 10.13 -12.19 -1.94
CA SER A 46 8.79 -11.63 -1.71
C SER A 46 7.64 -12.61 -1.99
N ALA A 47 7.89 -13.70 -2.73
CA ALA A 47 6.89 -14.73 -2.96
C ALA A 47 6.50 -15.46 -1.68
N SER A 48 7.39 -15.52 -0.68
CA SER A 48 7.12 -16.19 0.59
C SER A 48 5.81 -15.76 1.26
N TRP A 49 5.54 -14.46 1.32
CA TRP A 49 4.28 -13.98 1.92
C TRP A 49 3.07 -14.26 1.04
N PHE A 50 3.20 -14.17 -0.29
CA PHE A 50 2.12 -14.52 -1.21
C PHE A 50 1.75 -16.01 -1.09
N GLU A 51 2.74 -16.89 -1.05
CA GLU A 51 2.56 -18.34 -0.98
C GLU A 51 1.97 -18.78 0.37
N ARG A 52 2.45 -18.21 1.47
CA ARG A 52 1.88 -18.43 2.81
C ARG A 52 0.43 -17.94 2.89
N LYS A 53 0.10 -16.77 2.27
CA LYS A 53 -1.27 -16.30 2.17
C LYS A 53 -2.13 -17.25 1.32
N ILE A 54 -1.62 -17.77 0.20
CA ILE A 54 -2.31 -18.79 -0.61
C ILE A 54 -2.59 -20.05 0.21
N SER A 55 -1.60 -20.51 0.97
CA SER A 55 -1.75 -21.67 1.85
C SER A 55 -2.83 -21.45 2.92
N ASP A 56 -2.77 -20.32 3.63
CA ASP A 56 -3.73 -19.98 4.68
C ASP A 56 -5.15 -19.77 4.13
N ASP A 57 -5.28 -19.10 2.98
CA ASP A 57 -6.56 -18.73 2.38
C ASP A 57 -7.27 -19.92 1.69
N PHE A 58 -6.52 -20.84 1.10
CA PHE A 58 -7.06 -21.91 0.24
C PHE A 58 -6.70 -23.33 0.69
N GLY A 59 -5.76 -23.51 1.62
CA GLY A 59 -5.27 -24.83 2.04
C GLY A 59 -4.46 -25.53 0.95
N ILE A 60 -3.67 -24.77 0.20
CA ILE A 60 -2.74 -25.26 -0.80
C ILE A 60 -1.39 -25.50 -0.10
N THR A 61 -0.83 -26.69 -0.25
CA THR A 61 0.48 -27.04 0.31
C THR A 61 1.59 -26.43 -0.56
N ILE A 62 2.48 -25.67 0.06
CA ILE A 62 3.63 -25.10 -0.66
C ILE A 62 4.82 -26.04 -0.52
N LEU A 63 5.27 -26.59 -1.65
CA LEU A 63 6.44 -27.46 -1.73
C LEU A 63 7.71 -26.62 -1.91
N ASP A 64 8.84 -27.12 -1.43
CA ASP A 64 10.17 -26.52 -1.57
C ASP A 64 10.28 -25.08 -1.02
N SER A 65 9.42 -24.74 -0.06
CA SER A 65 9.47 -23.45 0.62
C SER A 65 10.35 -23.47 1.84
N SER A 66 11.19 -22.45 1.98
CA SER A 66 12.03 -22.26 3.18
C SER A 66 11.25 -21.80 4.42
N ASN A 67 9.99 -21.32 4.24
CA ASN A 67 9.15 -20.83 5.32
C ASN A 67 7.66 -21.11 5.06
N ASN A 68 7.11 -22.06 5.80
CA ASN A 68 5.70 -22.45 5.77
C ASN A 68 4.93 -22.01 7.03
N ASP A 69 5.46 -21.06 7.79
CA ASP A 69 4.76 -20.51 8.95
C ASP A 69 3.44 -19.84 8.56
N ILE A 70 2.47 -19.90 9.45
CA ILE A 70 1.19 -19.22 9.32
C ILE A 70 1.42 -17.71 9.19
N LEU A 71 0.73 -17.06 8.25
CA LEU A 71 0.78 -15.62 8.03
C LEU A 71 -0.53 -14.91 8.42
N VAL A 72 -1.66 -15.44 7.95
CA VAL A 72 -3.01 -14.85 8.09
C VAL A 72 -3.76 -15.47 9.27
N LYS A 73 -3.70 -16.79 9.39
CA LYS A 73 -4.44 -17.54 10.41
C LYS A 73 -3.68 -17.60 11.72
N HIS A 74 -3.86 -16.61 12.60
CA HIS A 74 -3.30 -16.65 13.94
C HIS A 74 -3.99 -17.68 14.83
N GLU A 75 -3.57 -17.80 16.10
CA GLU A 75 -3.93 -18.87 17.05
C GLU A 75 -5.45 -19.10 17.23
N HIS A 76 -6.25 -18.05 16.99
CA HIS A 76 -7.71 -18.10 17.15
C HIS A 76 -8.43 -18.62 15.89
N PHE A 77 -7.73 -18.81 14.80
CA PHE A 77 -8.31 -19.24 13.53
C PHE A 77 -8.30 -20.76 13.43
N PRO A 78 -9.44 -21.43 13.16
CA PRO A 78 -9.48 -22.90 13.04
C PRO A 78 -8.57 -23.38 11.89
N LYS A 79 -7.72 -24.38 12.13
CA LYS A 79 -6.74 -24.88 11.18
C LYS A 79 -7.35 -25.33 9.84
N GLU A 80 -8.50 -26.03 9.92
CA GLU A 80 -9.19 -26.63 8.76
C GLU A 80 -10.12 -25.64 8.02
N VAL A 81 -10.15 -24.38 8.44
CA VAL A 81 -10.97 -23.36 7.78
C VAL A 81 -10.10 -22.51 6.87
N PHE A 82 -10.52 -22.39 5.61
CA PHE A 82 -9.82 -21.61 4.58
C PHE A 82 -10.76 -20.51 4.09
N PRO A 83 -10.50 -19.24 4.46
CA PRO A 83 -11.49 -18.16 4.33
C PRO A 83 -11.83 -17.81 2.88
N MET A 84 -10.93 -18.05 1.93
CA MET A 84 -11.15 -17.69 0.53
C MET A 84 -11.79 -18.80 -0.32
N ARG A 85 -11.99 -20.01 0.25
CA ARG A 85 -12.72 -21.07 -0.47
C ARG A 85 -14.19 -20.70 -0.70
N LYS A 86 -14.76 -21.14 -1.83
CA LYS A 86 -16.19 -20.91 -2.17
C LYS A 86 -17.15 -21.50 -1.14
N ARG A 87 -16.78 -22.62 -0.52
CA ARG A 87 -17.57 -23.28 0.54
C ARG A 87 -17.44 -22.62 1.92
N PHE A 88 -16.63 -21.58 2.07
CA PHE A 88 -16.44 -20.91 3.36
C PHE A 88 -17.74 -20.30 3.87
N SER A 89 -18.04 -20.52 5.15
CA SER A 89 -19.13 -19.89 5.88
C SER A 89 -18.62 -19.25 7.16
N LYS A 90 -19.12 -18.06 7.49
CA LYS A 90 -18.80 -17.39 8.77
C LYS A 90 -19.16 -18.25 10.00
N LEU A 91 -20.13 -19.15 9.88
CA LEU A 91 -20.50 -20.10 10.94
C LEU A 91 -19.38 -21.13 11.23
N SER A 92 -18.44 -21.31 10.29
CA SER A 92 -17.26 -22.16 10.49
C SER A 92 -16.25 -21.56 11.46
N LEU A 93 -16.34 -20.26 11.75
CA LEU A 93 -15.52 -19.55 12.74
C LEU A 93 -16.12 -19.70 14.14
N VAL A 94 -16.24 -20.93 14.63
CA VAL A 94 -16.58 -21.16 16.03
C VAL A 94 -15.35 -20.70 16.84
N HIS A 95 -15.57 -19.74 17.75
CA HIS A 95 -14.52 -19.20 18.62
C HIS A 95 -14.01 -20.29 19.56
N ASN A 96 -13.01 -21.01 19.13
CA ASN A 96 -12.15 -21.76 20.04
C ASN A 96 -11.27 -20.71 20.74
N ARG A 97 -11.65 -20.32 21.95
CA ARG A 97 -10.76 -19.59 22.85
C ARG A 97 -9.63 -20.55 23.24
N VAL A 98 -8.60 -20.59 22.41
CA VAL A 98 -7.37 -21.27 22.77
C VAL A 98 -6.63 -20.32 23.70
N ASN A 99 -6.73 -20.57 25.01
CA ASN A 99 -5.81 -20.03 25.99
C ASN A 99 -4.43 -20.69 25.77
N LYS A 100 -3.74 -20.37 24.67
CA LYS A 100 -2.31 -20.60 24.63
C LYS A 100 -1.65 -19.55 25.51
N LYS A 101 -1.08 -19.99 26.64
CA LYS A 101 -0.01 -19.22 27.27
C LYS A 101 1.03 -18.94 26.19
N ALA A 102 1.46 -17.68 26.06
CA ALA A 102 2.65 -17.38 25.30
C ALA A 102 3.75 -18.31 25.82
N GLU A 103 4.29 -19.15 24.97
CA GLU A 103 5.55 -19.82 25.27
C GLU A 103 6.55 -18.66 25.32
N ASP A 104 7.06 -18.37 26.53
CA ASP A 104 8.17 -17.45 26.73
C ASP A 104 9.37 -18.10 26.03
N GLU A 105 9.57 -17.78 24.77
CA GLU A 105 10.82 -18.07 24.07
C GLU A 105 11.86 -17.19 24.75
N GLU A 106 12.79 -17.81 25.51
CA GLU A 106 13.90 -17.12 26.16
C GLU A 106 14.60 -16.23 25.10
N ASP A 107 14.89 -14.97 25.47
CA ASP A 107 15.55 -13.95 24.64
C ASP A 107 14.70 -13.26 23.53
N ILE A 108 13.40 -13.51 23.40
CA ILE A 108 12.54 -12.80 22.44
C ILE A 108 11.74 -11.70 23.14
N VAL A 109 12.01 -10.46 22.78
CA VAL A 109 11.16 -9.33 23.15
C VAL A 109 9.96 -9.25 22.20
N THR A 110 8.78 -9.48 22.75
CA THR A 110 7.53 -9.37 22.00
C THR A 110 6.85 -8.04 22.30
N LEU A 111 6.73 -7.18 21.29
CA LEU A 111 5.84 -6.03 21.33
C LEU A 111 4.46 -6.51 20.88
N GLY A 112 3.51 -6.49 21.78
CA GLY A 112 2.17 -7.05 21.59
C GLY A 112 1.44 -6.46 20.39
N SER A 113 0.28 -7.03 20.07
CA SER A 113 -0.49 -6.63 18.87
C SER A 113 -0.92 -5.17 18.87
N THR A 114 -0.94 -4.49 20.04
CA THR A 114 -1.19 -3.04 20.16
C THR A 114 0.03 -2.37 20.75
N HIS A 115 0.64 -1.45 20.00
CA HIS A 115 1.85 -0.71 20.40
C HIS A 115 1.93 0.65 19.69
N SER A 116 2.86 1.51 20.16
CA SER A 116 2.98 2.90 19.68
C SER A 116 3.54 3.06 18.26
N PHE A 117 4.13 2.02 17.69
CA PHE A 117 4.74 2.08 16.35
C PHE A 117 3.72 1.93 15.22
N SER A 118 2.51 1.45 15.50
CA SER A 118 1.46 1.30 14.49
C SER A 118 0.11 1.73 15.04
N LEU A 119 -0.72 2.33 14.19
CA LEU A 119 -2.12 2.64 14.49
C LEU A 119 -3.00 1.38 14.43
N GLU A 120 -2.55 0.38 13.69
CA GLU A 120 -3.25 -0.89 13.50
C GLU A 120 -2.52 -2.02 14.24
N SER A 121 -3.28 -3.04 14.64
CA SER A 121 -2.75 -4.16 15.39
C SER A 121 -1.79 -4.99 14.55
N SER A 122 -0.56 -5.11 15.04
CA SER A 122 0.47 -6.00 14.49
C SER A 122 1.42 -6.40 15.62
N GLN A 123 2.04 -7.54 15.54
CA GLN A 123 3.00 -7.97 16.56
C GLN A 123 4.41 -7.91 16.01
N PHE A 124 5.33 -7.38 16.78
CA PHE A 124 6.76 -7.42 16.51
C PHE A 124 7.43 -8.37 17.48
N LYS A 125 8.21 -9.30 16.94
CA LYS A 125 9.13 -10.12 17.72
C LYS A 125 10.54 -9.71 17.36
N LEU A 126 11.35 -9.42 18.37
CA LEU A 126 12.74 -9.01 18.18
C LEU A 126 13.65 -9.71 19.18
N VAL A 127 14.87 -9.97 18.73
CA VAL A 127 15.99 -10.45 19.55
C VAL A 127 17.06 -9.39 19.50
N ASP A 128 17.59 -8.98 20.65
CA ASP A 128 18.71 -8.07 20.73
C ASP A 128 19.87 -8.69 21.53
N ASP A 129 21.07 -8.19 21.29
CA ASP A 129 22.30 -8.62 22.00
C ASP A 129 22.70 -7.67 23.14
N GLY A 130 21.79 -6.80 23.56
CA GLY A 130 22.01 -5.72 24.52
C GLY A 130 22.50 -4.41 23.89
N PHE A 131 22.87 -4.41 22.59
CA PHE A 131 23.34 -3.23 21.86
C PHE A 131 22.56 -3.02 20.56
N LYS A 132 22.29 -4.09 19.83
CA LYS A 132 21.68 -4.07 18.51
C LYS A 132 20.63 -5.15 18.36
N ILE A 133 19.68 -4.89 17.46
CA ILE A 133 18.67 -5.88 17.06
C ILE A 133 19.33 -6.90 16.12
N VAL A 134 19.38 -8.17 16.57
CA VAL A 134 19.96 -9.29 15.83
C VAL A 134 18.92 -9.91 14.90
N ASN A 135 17.67 -10.02 15.37
CA ASN A 135 16.58 -10.58 14.61
C ASN A 135 15.31 -9.76 14.82
N PHE A 136 14.51 -9.63 13.77
CA PHE A 136 13.24 -8.91 13.78
C PHE A 136 12.22 -9.65 12.91
N ARG A 137 11.00 -9.78 13.42
CA ARG A 137 9.88 -10.37 12.70
C ARG A 137 8.62 -9.52 12.90
N LEU A 138 7.99 -9.13 11.80
CA LEU A 138 6.64 -8.57 11.79
C LEU A 138 5.62 -9.69 11.62
N MET A 139 4.60 -9.71 12.45
CA MET A 139 3.41 -10.54 12.32
C MET A 139 2.20 -9.63 12.06
N PRO A 140 1.76 -9.46 10.81
CA PRO A 140 0.55 -8.70 10.45
C PRO A 140 -0.70 -9.56 10.61
N PHE A 141 -1.84 -9.11 10.09
CA PHE A 141 -3.13 -9.82 10.01
C PHE A 141 -3.85 -10.04 11.35
N TYR A 142 -3.47 -9.32 12.42
CA TYR A 142 -4.23 -9.36 13.68
C TYR A 142 -5.61 -8.73 13.59
N LYS A 143 -5.84 -7.87 12.59
CA LYS A 143 -7.15 -7.31 12.22
C LYS A 143 -7.61 -7.80 10.85
N TYR A 144 -7.38 -9.06 10.54
CA TYR A 144 -7.87 -9.63 9.28
C TYR A 144 -9.38 -9.43 9.13
N ARG A 145 -9.77 -8.58 8.18
CA ARG A 145 -11.16 -8.17 7.96
C ARG A 145 -11.88 -9.03 6.92
N GLY A 146 -11.11 -9.78 6.12
CA GLY A 146 -11.62 -10.63 5.05
C GLY A 146 -12.24 -9.85 3.90
N ILE A 147 -11.70 -8.66 3.58
CA ILE A 147 -12.24 -7.76 2.57
C ILE A 147 -12.32 -8.43 1.20
N GLU A 148 -11.29 -9.20 0.82
CA GLU A 148 -11.32 -9.94 -0.45
C GLU A 148 -12.55 -10.85 -0.53
N LYS A 149 -12.87 -11.55 0.55
CA LYS A 149 -14.04 -12.42 0.61
C LYS A 149 -15.37 -11.67 0.69
N MET A 150 -15.40 -10.53 1.36
CA MET A 150 -16.61 -9.70 1.47
C MET A 150 -17.02 -9.10 0.12
N VAL A 151 -16.07 -8.85 -0.76
CA VAL A 151 -16.30 -8.29 -2.11
C VAL A 151 -16.77 -9.36 -3.10
N GLU A 152 -16.39 -10.65 -2.91
CA GLU A 152 -16.87 -11.74 -3.74
C GLU A 152 -18.40 -11.91 -3.62
N GLY A 153 -19.08 -11.98 -4.74
CA GLY A 153 -20.54 -12.13 -4.83
C GLY A 153 -21.30 -10.80 -4.91
N LEU A 154 -20.62 -9.66 -4.78
CA LEU A 154 -21.21 -8.34 -4.93
C LEU A 154 -21.13 -7.84 -6.39
N ASP A 155 -21.95 -6.87 -6.71
CA ASP A 155 -21.79 -6.07 -7.92
C ASP A 155 -20.79 -4.90 -7.72
N PHE A 156 -20.52 -4.14 -8.79
CA PHE A 156 -19.58 -3.03 -8.72
C PHE A 156 -20.00 -1.88 -7.80
N GLN A 157 -21.28 -1.63 -7.64
CA GLN A 157 -21.78 -0.52 -6.81
C GLN A 157 -21.72 -0.90 -5.33
N GLU A 158 -22.14 -2.11 -5.01
CA GLU A 158 -22.10 -2.64 -3.65
C GLU A 158 -20.65 -2.73 -3.13
N ALA A 159 -19.72 -3.21 -3.96
CA ALA A 159 -18.32 -3.38 -3.59
C ALA A 159 -17.57 -2.05 -3.38
N LYS A 160 -17.95 -0.98 -4.06
CA LYS A 160 -17.26 0.32 -4.04
C LYS A 160 -17.00 0.81 -2.61
N SER A 161 -18.03 0.80 -1.76
CA SER A 161 -17.94 1.32 -0.40
C SER A 161 -17.00 0.52 0.50
N ILE A 162 -16.79 -0.76 0.20
CA ILE A 162 -15.86 -1.64 0.92
C ILE A 162 -14.43 -1.34 0.46
N ILE A 163 -14.22 -1.28 -0.85
CA ILE A 163 -12.90 -1.11 -1.47
C ILE A 163 -12.26 0.22 -1.10
N GLU A 164 -13.00 1.32 -1.14
CA GLU A 164 -12.47 2.65 -0.78
C GLU A 164 -12.08 2.77 0.71
N ARG A 165 -12.53 1.82 1.56
CA ARG A 165 -12.22 1.77 3.01
C ARG A 165 -11.19 0.72 3.39
N ILE A 166 -10.50 0.12 2.43
CA ILE A 166 -9.39 -0.80 2.71
C ILE A 166 -8.34 -0.08 3.56
N SER A 167 -7.97 1.14 3.15
CA SER A 167 -6.98 1.94 3.86
C SER A 167 -7.22 3.43 3.64
N ALA A 168 -7.47 4.16 4.71
CA ALA A 168 -7.77 5.59 4.64
C ALA A 168 -6.68 6.45 3.96
N PRO A 169 -5.37 6.19 4.14
CA PRO A 169 -4.32 6.91 3.42
C PRO A 169 -4.32 6.74 1.90
N HIS A 170 -4.89 5.66 1.38
CA HIS A 170 -4.88 5.35 -0.05
C HIS A 170 -6.29 5.27 -0.66
N THR A 171 -7.26 5.93 -0.05
CA THR A 171 -8.68 5.90 -0.45
C THR A 171 -8.88 6.29 -1.92
N ILE A 172 -8.23 7.36 -2.38
CA ILE A 172 -8.32 7.82 -3.77
C ILE A 172 -7.63 6.83 -4.71
N ALA A 173 -6.48 6.30 -4.31
CA ALA A 173 -5.78 5.30 -5.12
C ALA A 173 -6.61 4.02 -5.33
N TYR A 174 -7.29 3.51 -4.27
CA TYR A 174 -8.20 2.37 -4.39
C TYR A 174 -9.40 2.66 -5.28
N GLN A 175 -10.03 3.83 -5.13
CA GLN A 175 -11.14 4.24 -5.99
C GLN A 175 -10.71 4.40 -7.45
N SER A 176 -9.50 4.93 -7.69
CA SER A 176 -8.95 5.09 -9.04
C SER A 176 -8.70 3.73 -9.70
N ALA A 177 -8.11 2.78 -8.96
CA ALA A 177 -7.91 1.41 -9.46
C ALA A 177 -9.25 0.71 -9.75
N TRP A 178 -10.25 0.93 -8.88
CA TRP A 178 -11.59 0.40 -9.06
C TRP A 178 -12.30 0.95 -10.30
N LEU A 179 -12.19 2.25 -10.54
CA LEU A 179 -12.74 2.87 -11.74
C LEU A 179 -12.03 2.39 -13.01
N ASP A 180 -10.70 2.26 -12.97
CA ASP A 180 -9.94 1.75 -14.13
C ASP A 180 -10.40 0.36 -14.54
N ILE A 181 -10.66 -0.55 -13.58
CA ILE A 181 -11.25 -1.87 -13.85
C ILE A 181 -12.63 -1.74 -14.51
N GLN A 182 -13.48 -0.83 -14.04
CA GLN A 182 -14.80 -0.61 -14.63
C GLN A 182 -14.71 -0.07 -16.07
N LEU A 183 -13.75 0.81 -16.33
CA LEU A 183 -13.48 1.33 -17.67
C LEU A 183 -13.03 0.22 -18.62
N GLN A 184 -12.11 -0.64 -18.19
CA GLN A 184 -11.67 -1.79 -18.97
C GLN A 184 -12.84 -2.75 -19.25
N ALA A 185 -13.63 -3.10 -18.23
CA ALA A 185 -14.77 -4.02 -18.36
C ALA A 185 -15.90 -3.46 -19.24
N SER A 186 -16.03 -2.15 -19.35
CA SER A 186 -16.99 -1.48 -20.22
C SER A 186 -16.42 -1.04 -21.57
N GLU A 187 -15.13 -1.27 -21.84
CA GLU A 187 -14.40 -0.84 -23.03
C GLU A 187 -14.52 0.70 -23.26
N LYS A 188 -14.44 1.46 -22.16
CA LYS A 188 -14.56 2.92 -22.19
C LYS A 188 -13.23 3.58 -21.81
N VAL A 189 -13.04 4.77 -22.35
CA VAL A 189 -11.92 5.65 -22.00
C VAL A 189 -12.45 6.86 -21.26
N LEU A 190 -11.83 7.17 -20.13
CA LEU A 190 -12.22 8.31 -19.32
C LEU A 190 -11.92 9.63 -20.05
N PRO A 191 -12.88 10.57 -20.16
CA PRO A 191 -12.62 11.90 -20.71
C PRO A 191 -11.52 12.64 -19.92
N ASP A 192 -10.63 13.33 -20.62
CA ASP A 192 -9.49 14.03 -20.02
C ASP A 192 -9.90 14.99 -18.89
N LEU A 193 -11.05 15.62 -19.02
CA LEU A 193 -11.54 16.55 -18.01
C LEU A 193 -11.85 15.86 -16.68
N ILE A 194 -12.47 14.67 -16.72
CA ILE A 194 -12.73 13.85 -15.53
C ILE A 194 -11.39 13.32 -14.99
N LYS A 195 -10.51 12.87 -15.88
CA LYS A 195 -9.16 12.41 -15.51
C LYS A 195 -8.36 13.49 -14.79
N LYS A 196 -8.45 14.75 -15.21
CA LYS A 196 -7.83 15.90 -14.52
C LYS A 196 -8.25 16.00 -13.07
N HIS A 197 -9.52 15.89 -12.80
CA HIS A 197 -10.04 15.94 -11.43
C HIS A 197 -9.55 14.75 -10.59
N HIS A 198 -9.58 13.54 -11.14
CA HIS A 198 -9.10 12.34 -10.42
C HIS A 198 -7.62 12.41 -10.11
N VAL A 199 -6.80 12.86 -11.06
CA VAL A 199 -5.36 13.05 -10.83
C VAL A 199 -5.12 14.15 -9.79
N PHE A 200 -5.87 15.23 -9.81
CA PHE A 200 -5.79 16.28 -8.78
C PHE A 200 -6.03 15.71 -7.38
N LEU A 201 -7.07 14.90 -7.20
CA LEU A 201 -7.39 14.28 -5.91
C LEU A 201 -6.32 13.24 -5.49
N LEU A 202 -5.78 12.49 -6.44
CA LEU A 202 -4.74 11.50 -6.18
C LEU A 202 -3.42 12.17 -5.72
N GLU A 203 -3.05 13.29 -6.35
CA GLU A 203 -1.87 14.06 -5.93
C GLU A 203 -2.13 14.82 -4.61
N LEU A 204 -3.34 15.27 -4.32
CA LEU A 204 -3.69 15.83 -3.01
C LEU A 204 -3.63 14.77 -1.89
N GLU A 205 -4.08 13.53 -2.17
CA GLU A 205 -3.90 12.39 -1.25
C GLU A 205 -2.42 12.13 -0.99
N ARG A 206 -1.58 12.13 -2.03
CA ARG A 206 -0.13 11.96 -1.92
C ARG A 206 0.50 13.01 -1.03
N ILE A 207 0.18 14.29 -1.26
CA ILE A 207 0.66 15.41 -0.43
C ILE A 207 0.26 15.18 1.03
N ASN A 208 -0.99 14.86 1.30
CA ASN A 208 -1.48 14.63 2.66
C ASN A 208 -0.75 13.48 3.36
N ASN A 209 -0.47 12.39 2.65
CA ASN A 209 0.25 11.25 3.21
C ASN A 209 1.72 11.60 3.48
N HIS A 210 2.39 12.30 2.55
CA HIS A 210 3.77 12.73 2.78
C HIS A 210 3.88 13.72 3.95
N LEU A 211 2.95 14.67 4.07
CA LEU A 211 2.90 15.60 5.21
C LEU A 211 2.71 14.85 6.54
N TYR A 212 1.87 13.81 6.56
CA TYR A 212 1.68 12.96 7.73
C TYR A 212 2.96 12.22 8.10
N ASP A 213 3.58 11.52 7.17
CA ASP A 213 4.80 10.76 7.40
C ASP A 213 5.95 11.67 7.85
N LEU A 214 6.15 12.82 7.18
CA LEU A 214 7.15 13.81 7.54
C LEU A 214 6.93 14.36 8.94
N SER A 215 5.66 14.60 9.35
CA SER A 215 5.35 15.03 10.72
C SER A 215 5.78 14.00 11.75
N LEU A 216 5.52 12.70 11.50
CA LEU A 216 5.91 11.63 12.42
C LEU A 216 7.44 11.45 12.48
N LEU A 217 8.13 11.55 11.34
CA LEU A 217 9.59 11.49 11.32
C LEU A 217 10.20 12.64 12.13
N CYS A 218 9.71 13.86 11.96
CA CYS A 218 10.13 15.00 12.76
C CYS A 218 9.91 14.79 14.27
N LYS A 219 8.76 14.23 14.64
CA LYS A 219 8.45 13.90 16.04
C LYS A 219 9.44 12.90 16.64
N LEU A 220 9.81 11.87 15.87
CA LEU A 220 10.70 10.79 16.34
C LEU A 220 12.17 11.21 16.49
N ILE A 221 12.58 12.30 15.85
CA ILE A 221 13.92 12.89 16.01
C ILE A 221 13.96 14.10 16.94
N ASP A 222 12.85 14.34 17.69
CA ASP A 222 12.66 15.50 18.58
C ASP A 222 12.78 16.86 17.88
N PHE A 223 12.30 16.91 16.63
CA PHE A 223 12.27 18.13 15.83
C PHE A 223 10.87 18.75 15.85
N GLN A 224 10.56 19.47 16.93
CA GLN A 224 9.21 19.99 17.22
C GLN A 224 8.73 21.02 16.20
N GLU A 225 9.61 21.87 15.68
CA GLU A 225 9.26 22.89 14.69
C GLU A 225 8.84 22.21 13.36
N GLY A 226 9.57 21.17 12.92
CA GLY A 226 9.22 20.39 11.75
C GLY A 226 7.89 19.64 11.94
N PHE A 227 7.69 19.02 13.10
CA PHE A 227 6.41 18.38 13.45
C PHE A 227 5.25 19.38 13.34
N SER A 228 5.37 20.54 13.96
CA SER A 228 4.34 21.57 13.96
C SER A 228 4.08 22.12 12.56
N PHE A 229 5.11 22.26 11.73
CA PHE A 229 5.01 22.68 10.34
C PHE A 229 4.18 21.68 9.52
N PHE A 230 4.59 20.41 9.50
CA PHE A 230 3.96 19.40 8.65
C PHE A 230 2.53 19.07 9.13
N ILE A 231 2.27 18.97 10.42
CA ILE A 231 0.93 18.68 10.94
C ILE A 231 -0.07 19.80 10.65
N LYS A 232 0.36 21.06 10.68
CA LYS A 232 -0.46 22.23 10.31
C LYS A 232 -0.88 22.13 8.84
N PHE A 233 0.06 21.86 7.94
CA PHE A 233 -0.25 21.75 6.51
C PHE A 233 -1.03 20.49 6.17
N LEU A 234 -0.83 19.39 6.88
CA LEU A 234 -1.66 18.20 6.78
C LEU A 234 -3.13 18.52 7.08
N GLU A 235 -3.39 19.28 8.14
CA GLU A 235 -4.76 19.66 8.48
C GLU A 235 -5.39 20.54 7.39
N CYS A 236 -4.64 21.50 6.86
CA CYS A 236 -5.09 22.31 5.73
C CYS A 236 -5.40 21.45 4.49
N GLY A 237 -4.54 20.48 4.17
CA GLY A 237 -4.75 19.57 3.03
C GLY A 237 -5.96 18.65 3.20
N ARG A 238 -6.19 18.15 4.43
CA ARG A 238 -7.41 17.38 4.76
C ARG A 238 -8.67 18.23 4.67
N MET A 239 -8.60 19.49 5.03
CA MET A 239 -9.72 20.43 4.87
C MET A 239 -9.98 20.73 3.38
N ALA A 240 -8.91 20.89 2.58
CA ALA A 240 -9.04 21.04 1.13
C ALA A 240 -9.70 19.79 0.51
N MET A 241 -9.26 18.58 0.88
CA MET A 241 -9.90 17.33 0.45
C MET A 241 -11.40 17.31 0.81
N LYS A 242 -11.74 17.67 2.06
CA LYS A 242 -13.13 17.74 2.52
C LYS A 242 -13.97 18.73 1.71
N LYS A 243 -13.44 19.89 1.37
CA LYS A 243 -14.13 20.90 0.56
C LYS A 243 -14.43 20.40 -0.85
N LEU A 244 -13.47 19.69 -1.45
CA LEU A 244 -13.61 19.13 -2.80
C LEU A 244 -14.54 17.93 -2.88
N THR A 245 -14.57 17.09 -1.84
CA THR A 245 -15.18 15.75 -1.92
C THR A 245 -16.27 15.50 -0.87
N GLY A 246 -16.45 16.43 0.07
CA GLY A 246 -17.33 16.23 1.23
C GLY A 246 -16.71 15.42 2.36
N HIS A 247 -15.57 14.73 2.14
CA HIS A 247 -14.94 13.88 3.15
C HIS A 247 -13.42 14.13 3.26
N ARG A 248 -12.86 14.11 4.49
CA ARG A 248 -11.43 14.39 4.76
C ARG A 248 -10.45 13.43 4.10
N TYR A 249 -10.88 12.20 3.82
CA TYR A 249 -10.11 11.16 3.12
C TYR A 249 -10.59 10.94 1.68
N GLY A 250 -11.63 11.66 1.22
CA GLY A 250 -12.14 11.55 -0.14
C GLY A 250 -12.97 10.29 -0.40
N PHE A 251 -13.72 9.76 0.58
CA PHE A 251 -14.67 8.70 0.30
C PHE A 251 -15.71 9.16 -0.73
N ASN A 252 -16.06 8.28 -1.67
CA ASN A 252 -16.92 8.55 -2.82
C ASN A 252 -16.44 9.67 -3.77
N ALA A 253 -15.16 10.04 -3.73
CA ALA A 253 -14.66 11.18 -4.49
C ALA A 253 -14.43 10.87 -5.98
N ILE A 254 -14.07 9.64 -6.31
CA ILE A 254 -13.85 9.20 -7.68
C ILE A 254 -15.19 8.75 -8.26
N THR A 255 -15.73 9.55 -9.16
CA THR A 255 -17.03 9.32 -9.81
C THR A 255 -16.89 9.38 -11.33
N ILE A 256 -17.82 8.75 -12.02
CA ILE A 256 -17.85 8.73 -13.50
C ILE A 256 -18.52 9.97 -14.10
N ASP A 257 -19.29 10.68 -13.33
CA ASP A 257 -20.05 11.86 -13.78
C ASP A 257 -19.26 13.17 -13.73
N GLY A 258 -18.01 13.11 -13.24
CA GLY A 258 -17.07 14.24 -13.24
C GLY A 258 -17.55 15.47 -12.49
N SER A 259 -18.51 15.31 -11.57
CA SER A 259 -18.97 16.40 -10.71
C SER A 259 -17.82 16.83 -9.79
N SER A 260 -17.15 17.92 -10.14
CA SER A 260 -16.13 18.53 -9.31
C SER A 260 -16.66 19.84 -8.75
N SER A 261 -16.50 20.04 -7.44
CA SER A 261 -16.63 21.38 -6.88
C SER A 261 -15.30 22.13 -7.07
N GLU A 262 -15.32 23.32 -7.64
CA GLU A 262 -14.18 24.23 -7.50
C GLU A 262 -13.99 24.57 -6.05
N SER A 263 -12.74 24.56 -5.60
CA SER A 263 -12.41 25.07 -4.29
C SER A 263 -11.26 26.05 -4.42
N THR A 264 -11.61 27.34 -4.33
CA THR A 264 -10.63 28.42 -4.20
C THR A 264 -9.69 28.15 -3.03
N GLU A 265 -10.23 27.62 -1.93
CA GLU A 265 -9.46 27.27 -0.74
C GLU A 265 -8.45 26.15 -0.99
N ALA A 266 -8.78 25.17 -1.84
CA ALA A 266 -7.80 24.14 -2.21
C ALA A 266 -6.63 24.75 -2.99
N TYR A 267 -6.90 25.67 -3.91
CA TYR A 267 -5.84 26.36 -4.66
C TYR A 267 -4.99 27.27 -3.77
N GLU A 268 -5.62 28.04 -2.88
CA GLU A 268 -4.91 28.87 -1.89
C GLU A 268 -4.03 28.00 -0.98
N PHE A 269 -4.52 26.84 -0.57
CA PHE A 269 -3.71 25.85 0.18
C PHE A 269 -2.45 25.47 -0.58
N LEU A 270 -2.57 25.11 -1.88
CA LEU A 270 -1.41 24.70 -2.68
C LEU A 270 -0.36 25.80 -2.78
N LEU A 271 -0.78 27.05 -3.08
CA LEU A 271 0.13 28.20 -3.18
C LEU A 271 0.83 28.48 -1.84
N LYS A 272 0.10 28.41 -0.75
CA LYS A 272 0.65 28.64 0.59
C LYS A 272 1.61 27.54 0.98
N LEU A 273 1.25 26.28 0.77
CA LEU A 273 2.11 25.13 1.07
C LEU A 273 3.45 25.25 0.33
N GLU A 274 3.41 25.52 -0.97
CA GLU A 274 4.63 25.63 -1.77
C GLU A 274 5.56 26.74 -1.28
N LYS A 275 5.02 27.92 -1.03
CA LYS A 275 5.81 29.06 -0.52
C LYS A 275 6.47 28.72 0.81
N GLU A 276 5.70 28.19 1.76
CA GLU A 276 6.20 27.87 3.09
C GLU A 276 7.16 26.67 3.08
N LEU A 277 6.95 25.70 2.19
CA LEU A 277 7.81 24.54 2.03
C LEU A 277 9.20 24.94 1.50
N HIS A 278 9.29 25.87 0.55
CA HIS A 278 10.57 26.43 0.10
C HIS A 278 11.34 27.15 1.21
N ILE A 279 10.61 27.84 2.12
CA ILE A 279 11.24 28.50 3.27
C ILE A 279 11.77 27.43 4.24
N PHE A 280 10.94 26.39 4.51
CA PHE A 280 11.31 25.28 5.37
C PHE A 280 12.53 24.52 4.84
N GLU A 281 12.57 24.21 3.54
CA GLU A 281 13.68 23.52 2.87
C GLU A 281 15.01 24.27 3.10
N LYS A 282 15.06 25.56 2.77
CA LYS A 282 16.24 26.40 2.99
C LYS A 282 16.67 26.50 4.45
N TRP A 283 15.71 26.40 5.37
CA TRP A 283 16.01 26.45 6.79
C TRP A 283 16.53 25.11 7.30
N ILE A 284 15.92 23.96 6.92
CA ILE A 284 16.34 22.64 7.37
C ILE A 284 17.72 22.25 6.84
N GLU A 285 18.11 22.70 5.63
CA GLU A 285 19.43 22.46 5.07
C GLU A 285 20.57 22.96 5.97
N LYS A 286 20.31 23.99 6.78
CA LYS A 286 21.26 24.55 7.74
C LYS A 286 21.32 23.76 9.05
N ARG A 287 20.34 22.89 9.31
CA ARG A 287 20.20 22.11 10.54
C ARG A 287 20.86 20.73 10.40
N LYS A 288 22.19 20.73 10.18
CA LYS A 288 22.99 19.50 10.06
C LYS A 288 22.86 18.57 11.26
N ASP A 289 22.64 19.13 12.45
CA ASP A 289 22.39 18.44 13.71
C ASP A 289 21.14 17.53 13.60
N ILE A 290 20.07 18.01 12.98
CA ILE A 290 18.83 17.27 12.77
C ILE A 290 18.98 16.24 11.65
N LEU A 291 19.52 16.66 10.50
CA LEU A 291 19.67 15.80 9.34
C LEU A 291 20.60 14.61 9.61
N SER A 292 21.63 14.78 10.44
CA SER A 292 22.55 13.69 10.80
C SER A 292 21.89 12.53 11.54
N LYS A 293 20.78 12.77 12.28
CA LYS A 293 20.02 11.72 12.97
C LYS A 293 19.33 10.71 12.03
N MET A 294 19.16 11.10 10.77
CA MET A 294 18.46 10.27 9.77
C MET A 294 19.41 9.61 8.76
N ARG A 295 20.66 10.07 8.69
CA ARG A 295 21.64 9.56 7.72
C ARG A 295 22.20 8.20 8.15
N ARG A 296 22.45 7.35 7.18
CA ARG A 296 23.00 5.99 7.39
C ARG A 296 22.16 5.12 8.34
N LEU A 297 20.87 5.41 8.43
CA LEU A 297 19.94 4.64 9.23
C LEU A 297 18.96 3.90 8.32
N GLY A 298 18.85 2.59 8.50
CA GLY A 298 17.93 1.76 7.73
C GLY A 298 18.23 1.76 6.24
N GLU A 299 19.50 1.69 5.89
CA GLU A 299 19.97 1.56 4.50
C GLU A 299 19.58 0.20 3.92
N LEU A 300 19.30 0.18 2.62
CA LEU A 300 19.08 -1.02 1.83
C LEU A 300 19.95 -0.99 0.59
N SER A 301 20.45 -2.15 0.21
CA SER A 301 21.14 -2.30 -1.06
C SER A 301 20.14 -2.25 -2.24
N ILE A 302 20.62 -1.90 -3.41
CA ILE A 302 19.81 -1.95 -4.64
C ILE A 302 19.38 -3.40 -4.91
N GLU A 303 20.28 -4.35 -4.66
CA GLU A 303 20.06 -5.78 -4.83
C GLU A 303 18.89 -6.28 -3.95
N ASP A 304 18.83 -5.88 -2.68
CA ASP A 304 17.70 -6.23 -1.79
C ASP A 304 16.38 -5.66 -2.30
N ILE A 305 16.39 -4.41 -2.77
CA ILE A 305 15.21 -3.74 -3.29
C ILE A 305 14.68 -4.44 -4.55
N GLU A 306 15.57 -4.80 -5.47
CA GLU A 306 15.22 -5.53 -6.69
C GLU A 306 14.75 -6.96 -6.38
N LEU A 307 15.45 -7.65 -5.47
CA LEU A 307 15.16 -9.02 -5.08
C LEU A 307 13.77 -9.16 -4.42
N TYR A 308 13.42 -8.23 -3.54
CA TYR A 308 12.09 -8.17 -2.92
C TYR A 308 11.04 -7.49 -3.78
N GLY A 309 11.40 -6.97 -4.95
CA GLY A 309 10.49 -6.30 -5.88
C GLY A 309 9.86 -5.03 -5.31
N LEU A 310 10.59 -4.31 -4.43
CA LEU A 310 10.08 -3.12 -3.78
C LEU A 310 9.77 -2.02 -4.80
N VAL A 311 8.76 -1.22 -4.49
CA VAL A 311 8.25 -0.19 -5.39
C VAL A 311 8.13 1.16 -4.70
N GLY A 312 7.75 2.17 -5.47
CA GLY A 312 7.41 3.48 -4.96
C GLY A 312 8.59 4.14 -4.26
N LEU A 313 8.32 4.70 -3.12
CA LEU A 313 9.28 5.49 -2.35
C LEU A 313 10.52 4.66 -1.93
N MET A 314 10.36 3.35 -1.67
CA MET A 314 11.49 2.48 -1.34
C MET A 314 12.43 2.31 -2.54
N ALA A 315 11.91 2.00 -3.71
CA ALA A 315 12.73 1.87 -4.93
C ALA A 315 13.39 3.20 -5.31
N ARG A 316 12.64 4.30 -5.29
CA ARG A 316 13.13 5.62 -5.67
C ARG A 316 14.18 6.16 -4.70
N SER A 317 14.14 5.77 -3.42
CA SER A 317 15.17 6.16 -2.45
C SER A 317 16.55 5.52 -2.71
N ALA A 318 16.60 4.48 -3.55
CA ALA A 318 17.80 3.78 -4.01
C ALA A 318 18.06 3.98 -5.51
N ASN A 319 17.63 5.08 -6.07
CA ASN A 319 17.85 5.44 -7.49
C ASN A 319 17.20 4.49 -8.52
N LEU A 320 16.22 3.68 -8.12
CA LEU A 320 15.47 2.84 -9.05
C LEU A 320 14.23 3.58 -9.57
N PRO A 321 14.13 3.84 -10.90
CA PRO A 321 13.10 4.71 -11.47
C PRO A 321 11.75 4.01 -11.66
N LEU A 322 11.25 3.34 -10.61
CA LEU A 322 9.97 2.63 -10.60
C LEU A 322 8.85 3.55 -10.11
N ASP A 323 8.03 4.01 -11.06
CA ASP A 323 6.85 4.85 -10.81
C ASP A 323 5.87 4.74 -11.98
N ARG A 324 4.65 4.33 -11.74
CA ARG A 324 3.63 4.15 -12.79
C ARG A 324 3.23 5.48 -13.45
N ARG A 325 3.36 6.60 -12.76
CA ARG A 325 3.10 7.92 -13.33
C ARG A 325 4.04 8.25 -14.50
N LYS A 326 5.26 7.70 -14.48
CA LYS A 326 6.23 7.87 -15.58
C LYS A 326 5.71 7.31 -16.91
N GLU A 327 4.89 6.28 -16.87
CA GLU A 327 4.35 5.60 -18.07
C GLU A 327 3.07 6.28 -18.57
N ASP A 328 2.33 6.95 -17.69
CA ASP A 328 1.08 7.64 -18.02
C ASP A 328 1.35 8.93 -18.82
N TYR A 329 0.84 8.97 -20.07
CA TYR A 329 0.95 10.15 -20.93
C TYR A 329 0.41 11.43 -20.29
N PHE A 330 -0.64 11.31 -19.50
CA PHE A 330 -1.29 12.44 -18.86
C PHE A 330 -0.36 13.15 -17.87
N TYR A 331 0.40 12.39 -17.07
CA TYR A 331 1.40 12.96 -16.16
C TYR A 331 2.56 13.63 -16.91
N LYS A 332 2.98 13.05 -18.05
CA LYS A 332 4.04 13.64 -18.90
C LYS A 332 3.64 15.00 -19.44
N GLU A 333 2.39 15.17 -19.87
CA GLU A 333 1.85 16.44 -20.38
C GLU A 333 1.68 17.51 -19.28
N HIS A 334 1.60 17.11 -18.01
CA HIS A 334 1.36 18.01 -16.88
C HIS A 334 2.60 18.22 -16.01
N ASN A 335 3.79 18.24 -16.63
CA ASN A 335 5.08 18.57 -15.99
C ASN A 335 5.46 17.66 -14.82
N PHE A 336 5.08 16.39 -14.87
CA PHE A 336 5.60 15.38 -13.96
C PHE A 336 7.07 15.10 -14.27
N TYR A 337 7.89 15.00 -13.23
CA TYR A 337 9.19 14.35 -13.30
C TYR A 337 9.48 13.52 -12.06
N LEU A 338 10.29 12.53 -12.28
CA LEU A 338 10.63 11.54 -11.29
C LEU A 338 11.71 12.06 -10.35
N ASN A 339 11.44 11.98 -9.05
CA ASN A 339 12.44 12.25 -8.02
C ASN A 339 13.13 10.96 -7.63
N LEU A 340 14.44 11.00 -7.49
CA LEU A 340 15.29 9.88 -7.11
C LEU A 340 16.29 10.31 -6.03
N GLU A 341 16.66 9.39 -5.15
CA GLU A 341 17.71 9.50 -4.15
C GLU A 341 18.65 8.29 -4.27
N GLU A 342 19.83 8.33 -3.65
CA GLU A 342 20.86 7.31 -3.89
C GLU A 342 21.11 6.37 -2.71
N ASN A 343 20.93 6.86 -1.47
CA ASN A 343 21.45 6.15 -0.28
C ASN A 343 20.45 5.19 0.37
N SER A 344 19.19 5.21 -0.03
CA SER A 344 18.13 4.36 0.55
C SER A 344 18.07 4.34 2.08
N ASP A 345 18.48 5.43 2.75
CA ASP A 345 18.40 5.60 4.19
C ASP A 345 17.14 6.39 4.62
N VAL A 346 16.96 6.60 5.91
CA VAL A 346 15.84 7.40 6.44
C VAL A 346 15.85 8.81 5.87
N PHE A 347 17.04 9.42 5.71
CA PHE A 347 17.17 10.76 5.14
C PHE A 347 16.74 10.81 3.68
N SER A 348 17.17 9.85 2.85
CA SER A 348 16.75 9.74 1.46
C SER A 348 15.23 9.60 1.34
N ARG A 349 14.62 8.78 2.18
CA ARG A 349 13.16 8.62 2.22
C ARG A 349 12.44 9.87 2.75
N PHE A 350 13.04 10.64 3.66
CA PHE A 350 12.53 11.94 4.10
C PHE A 350 12.58 12.96 2.95
N ASN A 351 13.75 13.13 2.33
CA ASN A 351 13.98 14.10 1.27
C ASN A 351 13.13 13.83 0.03
N LEU A 352 13.01 12.55 -0.33
CA LEU A 352 12.16 12.13 -1.45
C LEU A 352 10.69 12.53 -1.24
N ARG A 353 10.14 12.42 -0.02
CA ARG A 353 8.77 12.88 0.28
C ARG A 353 8.62 14.39 0.09
N VAL A 354 9.60 15.19 0.52
CA VAL A 354 9.59 16.64 0.31
C VAL A 354 9.58 16.95 -1.19
N ASN A 355 10.46 16.32 -1.96
CA ASN A 355 10.57 16.51 -3.41
C ASN A 355 9.29 16.05 -4.15
N GLU A 356 8.67 14.97 -3.71
CA GLU A 356 7.41 14.51 -4.29
C GLU A 356 6.25 15.46 -4.01
N ILE A 357 6.23 16.14 -2.86
CA ILE A 357 5.24 17.22 -2.61
C ILE A 357 5.41 18.31 -3.66
N PHE A 358 6.61 18.78 -3.95
CA PHE A 358 6.84 19.79 -4.99
C PHE A 358 6.39 19.33 -6.37
N THR A 359 6.67 18.07 -6.71
CA THR A 359 6.22 17.49 -7.98
C THR A 359 4.70 17.43 -8.06
N SER A 360 4.02 16.98 -7.00
CA SER A 360 2.55 16.96 -6.91
C SER A 360 1.96 18.36 -7.06
N LEU A 361 2.50 19.35 -6.36
CA LEU A 361 2.07 20.75 -6.47
C LEU A 361 2.19 21.28 -7.91
N ARG A 362 3.27 20.93 -8.61
CA ARG A 362 3.48 21.32 -10.01
C ARG A 362 2.47 20.69 -10.95
N VAL A 363 2.22 19.38 -10.81
CA VAL A 363 1.20 18.67 -11.59
C VAL A 363 -0.17 19.30 -11.35
N MET A 364 -0.55 19.51 -10.10
CA MET A 364 -1.86 20.03 -9.72
C MET A 364 -2.14 21.45 -10.26
N ARG A 365 -1.15 22.33 -10.34
CA ARG A 365 -1.30 23.67 -10.89
C ARG A 365 -1.83 23.70 -12.32
N ASN A 366 -1.47 22.71 -13.12
CA ASN A 366 -1.87 22.60 -14.51
C ASN A 366 -3.26 21.96 -14.69
N LEU A 367 -3.87 21.47 -13.60
CA LEU A 367 -5.12 20.73 -13.63
C LEU A 367 -6.35 21.60 -13.25
N VAL A 368 -6.14 22.83 -12.80
CA VAL A 368 -7.21 23.72 -12.32
C VAL A 368 -7.94 24.33 -13.50
N LYS A 369 -9.00 23.69 -13.96
CA LYS A 369 -10.07 24.28 -14.81
C LYS A 369 -11.31 23.40 -14.73
N ASN A 370 -12.47 24.01 -14.53
CA ASN A 370 -13.74 23.30 -14.38
C ASN A 370 -14.57 23.26 -15.64
N ASN A 371 -15.16 22.12 -15.86
CA ASN A 371 -16.37 21.94 -16.67
C ASN A 371 -16.99 20.59 -16.28
N THR A 372 -18.28 20.53 -16.10
CA THR A 372 -19.02 19.29 -15.88
C THR A 372 -19.24 18.58 -17.20
N ILE A 373 -18.88 17.30 -17.25
CA ILE A 373 -19.18 16.42 -18.39
C ILE A 373 -20.01 15.25 -17.88
N GLN A 374 -21.09 14.91 -18.57
CA GLN A 374 -21.79 13.66 -18.33
C GLN A 374 -21.05 12.51 -19.05
N PHE A 375 -20.70 11.48 -18.31
CA PHE A 375 -20.07 10.28 -18.83
C PHE A 375 -20.76 9.05 -18.25
N PHE A 376 -20.99 8.05 -19.06
CA PHE A 376 -21.68 6.81 -18.66
C PHE A 376 -20.83 5.60 -19.01
N LEU A 377 -20.70 4.69 -18.07
CA LEU A 377 -20.16 3.36 -18.35
C LEU A 377 -21.15 2.61 -19.25
N GLY A 378 -20.61 1.85 -20.18
CA GLY A 378 -21.39 0.93 -20.98
C GLY A 378 -21.75 -0.35 -20.21
N ARG A 379 -22.19 -1.37 -20.97
CA ARG A 379 -22.40 -2.70 -20.41
C ARG A 379 -21.07 -3.27 -19.92
N ILE A 380 -21.03 -3.73 -18.69
CA ILE A 380 -19.90 -4.42 -18.08
C ILE A 380 -19.80 -5.83 -18.68
N LYS A 381 -18.62 -6.21 -19.15
CA LYS A 381 -18.34 -7.56 -19.70
C LYS A 381 -17.70 -8.43 -18.63
N ASP A 382 -18.00 -9.74 -18.70
CA ASP A 382 -17.30 -10.74 -17.90
C ASP A 382 -15.85 -10.89 -18.36
N GLY A 383 -14.95 -11.16 -17.42
CA GLY A 383 -13.52 -11.30 -17.72
C GLY A 383 -12.66 -11.14 -16.48
N ASP A 384 -11.36 -11.19 -16.69
CA ASP A 384 -10.32 -10.98 -15.68
C ASP A 384 -9.62 -9.64 -15.99
N TYR A 385 -9.65 -8.70 -15.03
CA TYR A 385 -9.19 -7.31 -15.19
C TYR A 385 -8.14 -6.97 -14.16
N TYR A 386 -7.14 -6.18 -14.59
CA TYR A 386 -6.02 -5.76 -13.77
C TYR A 386 -5.86 -4.24 -13.82
N SER A 387 -5.66 -3.62 -12.68
CA SER A 387 -5.35 -2.20 -12.59
C SER A 387 -4.10 -1.94 -11.76
N PHE A 388 -3.34 -0.93 -12.16
CA PHE A 388 -2.12 -0.51 -11.50
C PHE A 388 -2.15 1.01 -11.30
N VAL A 389 -2.08 1.45 -10.04
CA VAL A 389 -2.11 2.87 -9.70
C VAL A 389 -0.92 3.20 -8.79
N GLU A 390 -0.25 4.31 -9.04
CA GLU A 390 0.82 4.79 -8.16
C GLU A 390 0.22 5.54 -6.98
N SER A 391 0.11 4.87 -5.83
CA SER A 391 -0.24 5.52 -4.56
C SER A 391 0.93 6.33 -3.99
N SER A 392 0.75 7.00 -2.86
CA SER A 392 1.83 7.70 -2.16
C SER A 392 2.95 6.77 -1.64
N ALA A 393 2.62 5.48 -1.43
CA ALA A 393 3.56 4.46 -0.97
C ALA A 393 4.24 3.72 -2.14
N GLY A 394 3.64 3.75 -3.33
CA GLY A 394 4.12 3.04 -4.52
C GLY A 394 3.00 2.39 -5.32
N GLU A 395 3.37 1.50 -6.22
CA GLU A 395 2.45 0.78 -7.10
C GLU A 395 1.46 -0.06 -6.29
N LEU A 396 0.18 0.25 -6.43
CA LEU A 396 -0.95 -0.57 -5.99
C LEU A 396 -1.42 -1.41 -7.17
N MET A 397 -1.64 -2.70 -6.97
CA MET A 397 -2.21 -3.61 -7.98
C MET A 397 -3.55 -4.13 -7.50
N MET A 398 -4.55 -4.10 -8.38
CA MET A 398 -5.90 -4.63 -8.13
C MET A 398 -6.29 -5.60 -9.25
N TYR A 399 -6.91 -6.71 -8.89
CA TYR A 399 -7.44 -7.71 -9.81
C TYR A 399 -8.91 -8.00 -9.49
N VAL A 400 -9.71 -8.07 -10.52
CA VAL A 400 -11.13 -8.44 -10.44
C VAL A 400 -11.47 -9.44 -11.53
N SER A 401 -12.07 -10.55 -11.12
CA SER A 401 -12.70 -11.51 -12.03
C SER A 401 -14.20 -11.36 -11.98
N LEU A 402 -14.83 -11.19 -13.11
CA LEU A 402 -16.28 -11.06 -13.25
C LEU A 402 -16.88 -12.30 -13.91
N LYS A 403 -18.02 -12.74 -13.38
CA LYS A 403 -18.84 -13.80 -13.96
C LYS A 403 -20.32 -13.44 -13.79
N ASN A 404 -21.06 -13.35 -14.88
CA ASN A 404 -22.47 -12.93 -14.90
C ASN A 404 -22.70 -11.53 -14.25
N GLY A 405 -21.75 -10.60 -14.45
CA GLY A 405 -21.80 -9.24 -13.90
C GLY A 405 -21.50 -9.15 -12.40
N ILE A 406 -21.17 -10.27 -11.74
CA ILE A 406 -20.87 -10.38 -10.32
C ILE A 406 -19.38 -10.65 -10.12
N ILE A 407 -18.82 -10.11 -9.04
CA ILE A 407 -17.40 -10.32 -8.68
C ILE A 407 -17.21 -11.76 -8.21
N ASN A 408 -16.51 -12.54 -9.03
CA ASN A 408 -16.17 -13.93 -8.73
C ASN A 408 -14.90 -14.07 -7.90
N ARG A 409 -13.92 -13.16 -8.10
CA ARG A 409 -12.69 -13.07 -7.31
C ARG A 409 -12.23 -11.61 -7.28
N PHE A 410 -11.87 -11.14 -6.10
CA PHE A 410 -11.23 -9.87 -5.85
C PHE A 410 -9.87 -10.10 -5.18
N TYR A 411 -8.83 -9.44 -5.66
CA TYR A 411 -7.51 -9.46 -5.04
C TYR A 411 -6.87 -8.08 -5.15
N VAL A 412 -6.18 -7.67 -4.11
CA VAL A 412 -5.44 -6.41 -4.09
C VAL A 412 -4.09 -6.58 -3.41
N ARG A 413 -3.05 -6.01 -3.99
CA ARG A 413 -1.74 -5.88 -3.41
C ARG A 413 -1.40 -4.40 -3.25
N ASP A 414 -1.48 -3.93 -2.00
CA ASP A 414 -0.94 -2.62 -1.61
C ASP A 414 0.59 -2.69 -1.54
N PRO A 415 1.33 -1.61 -1.87
CA PRO A 415 2.79 -1.58 -1.73
C PRO A 415 3.28 -1.93 -0.33
N SER A 416 2.48 -1.68 0.71
CA SER A 416 2.79 -2.05 2.10
C SER A 416 3.04 -3.54 2.29
N PHE A 417 2.42 -4.41 1.47
CA PHE A 417 2.61 -5.86 1.55
C PHE A 417 4.04 -6.28 1.17
N LEU A 418 4.66 -5.62 0.21
CA LEU A 418 6.07 -5.81 -0.15
C LEU A 418 6.98 -5.12 0.85
N ASN A 419 6.67 -3.87 1.20
CA ASN A 419 7.49 -3.06 2.11
C ASN A 419 7.59 -3.64 3.52
N ALA A 420 6.58 -4.38 3.98
CA ALA A 420 6.59 -5.06 5.28
C ALA A 420 7.61 -6.20 5.33
N GLN A 421 7.82 -6.90 4.22
CA GLN A 421 8.72 -8.05 4.15
C GLN A 421 10.19 -7.68 4.27
N ILE A 422 10.56 -6.42 3.98
CA ILE A 422 11.94 -5.93 4.06
C ILE A 422 12.33 -5.49 5.48
N LEU A 423 11.38 -5.33 6.39
CA LEU A 423 11.66 -4.85 7.75
C LEU A 423 12.78 -5.62 8.48
N PRO A 424 12.86 -6.96 8.41
CA PRO A 424 13.94 -7.69 9.04
C PRO A 424 15.33 -7.27 8.56
N LEU A 425 15.50 -6.95 7.27
CA LEU A 425 16.77 -6.51 6.69
C LEU A 425 17.12 -5.08 7.11
N VAL A 426 16.15 -4.16 7.01
CA VAL A 426 16.32 -2.74 7.35
C VAL A 426 16.64 -2.53 8.83
N ILE A 427 16.07 -3.36 9.72
CA ILE A 427 16.17 -3.21 11.17
C ILE A 427 17.39 -3.96 11.73
N LYS A 428 17.84 -5.02 11.07
CA LYS A 428 19.00 -5.80 11.51
C LYS A 428 20.22 -4.91 11.75
N ASN A 429 20.90 -5.14 12.87
CA ASN A 429 22.06 -4.37 13.33
C ASN A 429 21.77 -2.91 13.71
N SER A 430 20.52 -2.47 13.72
CA SER A 430 20.15 -1.16 14.25
C SER A 430 20.03 -1.18 15.78
N LYS A 431 20.22 -0.01 16.41
CA LYS A 431 19.94 0.14 17.84
C LYS A 431 18.43 0.19 18.08
N ILE A 432 17.99 -0.30 19.25
CA ILE A 432 16.57 -0.30 19.64
C ILE A 432 15.98 1.12 19.62
N GLU A 433 16.75 2.14 20.05
CA GLU A 433 16.32 3.54 20.03
C GLU A 433 15.92 4.06 18.64
N ASN A 434 16.50 3.48 17.57
CA ASN A 434 16.24 3.86 16.19
C ASN A 434 15.11 3.08 15.53
N LEU A 435 14.56 2.07 16.22
CA LEU A 435 13.53 1.16 15.68
C LEU A 435 12.32 1.94 15.14
N GLY A 436 11.78 2.85 15.97
CA GLY A 436 10.61 3.64 15.60
C GLY A 436 10.84 4.52 14.37
N LEU A 437 12.00 5.19 14.30
CA LEU A 437 12.37 6.07 13.20
C LEU A 437 12.55 5.28 11.89
N THR A 438 13.22 4.14 11.98
CA THR A 438 13.45 3.25 10.83
C THR A 438 12.14 2.73 10.27
N ILE A 439 11.26 2.15 11.11
CA ILE A 439 9.95 1.63 10.68
C ILE A 439 9.08 2.74 10.06
N LYS A 440 9.00 3.91 10.69
CA LYS A 440 8.16 5.02 10.21
C LYS A 440 8.69 5.68 8.94
N SER A 441 9.96 5.51 8.61
CA SER A 441 10.51 5.99 7.34
C SER A 441 10.01 5.17 6.14
N ILE A 442 9.67 3.90 6.36
CA ILE A 442 9.14 2.99 5.34
C ILE A 442 7.65 3.30 5.15
N PRO A 443 7.17 3.46 3.91
CA PRO A 443 5.75 3.64 3.65
C PRO A 443 5.00 2.33 3.92
N LEU A 444 4.49 2.20 5.13
CA LEU A 444 3.85 0.99 5.65
C LEU A 444 2.49 1.30 6.23
N ASN A 445 1.47 0.61 5.76
CA ASN A 445 0.12 0.69 6.24
C ASN A 445 -0.42 -0.71 6.56
N ILE A 446 -0.51 -1.04 7.84
CA ILE A 446 -0.93 -2.37 8.29
C ILE A 446 -2.39 -2.66 7.87
N SER A 447 -3.29 -1.66 7.87
CA SER A 447 -4.67 -1.87 7.43
C SER A 447 -4.79 -2.30 5.97
N ALA A 448 -3.82 -1.89 5.13
CA ALA A 448 -3.76 -2.29 3.73
C ALA A 448 -3.17 -3.70 3.52
N ILE A 449 -2.45 -4.22 4.52
CA ILE A 449 -1.95 -5.61 4.53
C ILE A 449 -3.04 -6.55 5.04
N ASP A 450 -3.70 -6.17 6.12
CA ASP A 450 -4.66 -7.01 6.86
C ASP A 450 -5.96 -7.30 6.10
N LEU A 451 -6.35 -6.49 5.12
CA LEU A 451 -7.48 -6.65 4.19
C LEU A 451 -8.81 -7.10 4.80
#